data_be3a65d3155eb5580e380ac7212cd6b7
#
_entry.id   be3a65d3155eb5580e380ac7212cd6b7
#
_cell.length_a   1.000
_cell.length_b   1.000
_cell.length_c   1.000
_cell.angle_alpha   90.00
_cell.angle_beta   90.00
_cell.angle_gamma   90.00
#
_symmetry.space_group_name_H-M   'P 1'
#
loop_
_entity.id
_entity.type
_entity.pdbx_description
1 polymer ?
#
loop_
_entity_poly.entity_id
_entity_poly.type
_entity_poly.pdbx_seq_one_letter_code
_entity_poly.pdbx_strand_id
1 'polypeptide(L)'
;MNLRELNRTLLLRQMLLERKRVSVANAVARLVGLQAQYAPSPYVALWARLDSVTKEQVDRAFARGSIVNASTFRTTLHVTAAAQYPFIAAAKIDKERVRIANLGVDLDSFRAAFPDEPLSGAAIREVAARALGTEDEWTVAFALRALPFVRLPPVGPWPHTKPPPAVLYRDPLPDAGEATIRVVRAYLAAYGPATRDDVEQYTGFRIRQITPALEQVRAFEGFDGLTYYDVPRAPVADEHVPAPVRFLPAFDSIILAHRDRARIVPPEYVETVFNKKNATTKNTFTVDGFVAGAWRIEKRKLFVEPFAPLPLKWRREVDAEGERLRAFYAI
;
A
#
# COMPACT_ATOMS: atom_id res chain seq x y z
N MET A 1 -5.29 -23.92 -7.97
CA MET A 1 -5.52 -22.62 -8.66
C MET A 1 -4.35 -22.38 -9.57
N ASN A 2 -4.58 -22.03 -10.84
CA ASN A 2 -3.55 -21.64 -11.78
C ASN A 2 -3.22 -20.12 -11.67
N LEU A 3 -2.22 -19.67 -12.43
CA LEU A 3 -1.79 -18.26 -12.39
C LEU A 3 -2.91 -17.28 -12.78
N ARG A 4 -3.76 -17.64 -13.75
CA ARG A 4 -4.85 -16.78 -14.23
C ARG A 4 -5.98 -16.69 -13.21
N GLU A 5 -6.33 -17.78 -12.54
CA GLU A 5 -7.26 -17.78 -11.40
C GLU A 5 -6.75 -16.93 -10.24
N LEU A 6 -5.45 -17.01 -9.92
CA LEU A 6 -4.81 -16.16 -8.91
C LEU A 6 -4.87 -14.68 -9.31
N ASN A 7 -4.62 -14.36 -10.59
CA ASN A 7 -4.75 -13.01 -11.12
C ASN A 7 -6.18 -12.49 -10.99
N ARG A 8 -7.17 -13.24 -11.46
CA ARG A 8 -8.59 -12.84 -11.42
C ARG A 8 -9.10 -12.66 -10.00
N THR A 9 -8.71 -13.57 -9.10
CA THR A 9 -9.05 -13.50 -7.69
C THR A 9 -8.47 -12.24 -7.04
N LEU A 10 -7.22 -11.92 -7.33
CA LEU A 10 -6.59 -10.68 -6.86
C LEU A 10 -7.34 -9.45 -7.37
N LEU A 11 -7.62 -9.37 -8.66
CA LEU A 11 -8.35 -8.24 -9.25
C LEU A 11 -9.76 -8.08 -8.67
N LEU A 12 -10.48 -9.19 -8.42
CA LEU A 12 -11.78 -9.19 -7.76
C LEU A 12 -11.70 -8.56 -6.37
N ARG A 13 -10.79 -9.05 -5.52
CA ARG A 13 -10.61 -8.58 -4.15
C ARG A 13 -10.13 -7.14 -4.08
N GLN A 14 -9.36 -6.73 -5.07
CA GLN A 14 -8.84 -5.37 -5.22
C GLN A 14 -9.82 -4.40 -5.92
N MET A 15 -11.06 -4.82 -6.19
CA MET A 15 -12.08 -3.98 -6.86
C MET A 15 -11.63 -3.47 -8.25
N LEU A 16 -10.84 -4.26 -8.97
CA LEU A 16 -10.30 -3.92 -10.29
C LEU A 16 -11.02 -4.63 -11.44
N LEU A 17 -11.73 -5.74 -11.19
CA LEU A 17 -12.64 -6.30 -12.17
C LEU A 17 -13.84 -5.38 -12.37
N GLU A 18 -14.38 -4.86 -11.27
CA GLU A 18 -15.50 -3.92 -11.28
C GLU A 18 -15.28 -2.84 -10.22
N ARG A 19 -15.43 -1.56 -10.62
CA ARG A 19 -15.40 -0.45 -9.66
C ARG A 19 -16.57 -0.54 -8.69
N LYS A 20 -16.32 -0.22 -7.42
CA LYS A 20 -17.32 -0.35 -6.36
C LYS A 20 -17.81 0.99 -5.85
N ARG A 21 -19.09 1.05 -5.47
CA ARG A 21 -19.71 2.19 -4.80
C ARG A 21 -19.63 2.01 -3.28
N VAL A 22 -18.45 2.27 -2.74
CA VAL A 22 -18.22 2.25 -1.29
C VAL A 22 -17.51 3.53 -0.87
N SER A 23 -17.55 3.84 0.42
CA SER A 23 -16.83 5.02 0.93
C SER A 23 -15.32 4.86 0.77
N VAL A 24 -14.60 5.98 0.68
CA VAL A 24 -13.13 6.00 0.62
C VAL A 24 -12.51 5.20 1.77
N ALA A 25 -13.00 5.41 3.00
CA ALA A 25 -12.50 4.70 4.18
C ALA A 25 -12.71 3.17 4.08
N ASN A 26 -13.88 2.73 3.61
CA ASN A 26 -14.16 1.30 3.42
C ASN A 26 -13.30 0.70 2.30
N ALA A 27 -13.05 1.44 1.22
CA ALA A 27 -12.14 1.00 0.18
C ALA A 27 -10.72 0.83 0.70
N VAL A 28 -10.18 1.84 1.40
CA VAL A 28 -8.85 1.80 2.01
C VAL A 28 -8.74 0.65 3.01
N ALA A 29 -9.79 0.41 3.81
CA ALA A 29 -9.83 -0.71 4.76
C ALA A 29 -9.73 -2.07 4.05
N ARG A 30 -10.45 -2.27 2.94
CA ARG A 30 -10.40 -3.50 2.13
C ARG A 30 -9.04 -3.72 1.47
N LEU A 31 -8.33 -2.63 1.14
CA LEU A 31 -7.03 -2.67 0.49
C LEU A 31 -5.86 -2.77 1.49
N VAL A 32 -6.14 -2.75 2.79
CA VAL A 32 -5.17 -2.83 3.91
C VAL A 32 -4.16 -1.68 3.93
N GLY A 33 -4.25 -0.78 2.98
CA GLY A 33 -3.41 0.40 2.82
C GLY A 33 -3.00 0.63 1.37
N LEU A 34 -2.79 1.89 1.04
CA LEU A 34 -2.32 2.35 -0.26
C LEU A 34 -0.97 3.04 -0.07
N GLN A 35 0.05 2.58 -0.76
CA GLN A 35 1.38 3.19 -0.63
C GLN A 35 1.35 4.66 -1.10
N ALA A 36 1.90 5.55 -0.28
CA ALA A 36 1.81 7.00 -0.43
C ALA A 36 3.19 7.68 -0.58
N GLN A 37 4.17 6.97 -1.14
CA GLN A 37 5.51 7.52 -1.42
C GLN A 37 5.46 8.62 -2.49
N TYR A 38 4.51 8.52 -3.41
CA TYR A 38 4.17 9.55 -4.36
C TYR A 38 2.76 10.06 -4.05
N ALA A 39 2.62 11.35 -3.76
CA ALA A 39 1.39 11.92 -3.21
C ALA A 39 0.12 11.66 -4.03
N PRO A 40 0.13 11.67 -5.39
CA PRO A 40 -1.02 11.32 -6.20
C PRO A 40 -1.43 9.84 -6.16
N SER A 41 -0.52 8.92 -5.79
CA SER A 41 -0.77 7.47 -5.91
C SER A 41 -2.02 6.98 -5.19
N PRO A 42 -2.31 7.34 -3.92
CA PRO A 42 -3.54 6.90 -3.25
C PRO A 42 -4.82 7.38 -3.95
N TYR A 43 -4.80 8.59 -4.52
CA TYR A 43 -5.96 9.16 -5.24
C TYR A 43 -6.25 8.38 -6.53
N VAL A 44 -5.22 8.12 -7.33
CA VAL A 44 -5.34 7.33 -8.57
C VAL A 44 -5.67 5.87 -8.27
N ALA A 45 -5.11 5.29 -7.21
CA ALA A 45 -5.43 3.94 -6.76
C ALA A 45 -6.92 3.79 -6.40
N LEU A 46 -7.48 4.79 -5.71
CA LEU A 46 -8.92 4.84 -5.38
C LEU A 46 -9.77 5.08 -6.63
N TRP A 47 -9.34 5.97 -7.52
CA TRP A 47 -10.02 6.21 -8.81
C TRP A 47 -10.08 4.94 -9.67
N ALA A 48 -9.02 4.13 -9.71
CA ALA A 48 -9.02 2.88 -10.45
C ALA A 48 -10.04 1.85 -9.92
N ARG A 49 -10.44 1.96 -8.64
CA ARG A 49 -11.23 0.98 -7.88
C ARG A 49 -12.65 1.41 -7.54
N LEU A 50 -12.89 2.72 -7.47
CA LEU A 50 -14.17 3.27 -7.06
C LEU A 50 -14.92 3.89 -8.23
N ASP A 51 -16.24 3.72 -8.22
CA ASP A 51 -17.11 4.41 -9.17
C ASP A 51 -17.31 5.87 -8.73
N SER A 52 -16.99 6.80 -9.63
CA SER A 52 -17.25 8.24 -9.45
C SER A 52 -16.57 8.89 -8.24
N VAL A 53 -15.41 8.38 -7.77
CA VAL A 53 -14.66 9.04 -6.72
C VAL A 53 -14.01 10.33 -7.22
N THR A 54 -14.01 11.37 -6.38
CA THR A 54 -13.34 12.64 -6.64
C THR A 54 -12.19 12.88 -5.65
N LYS A 55 -11.26 13.79 -6.01
CA LYS A 55 -10.14 14.19 -5.14
C LYS A 55 -10.64 14.79 -3.83
N GLU A 56 -11.67 15.59 -3.90
CA GLU A 56 -12.30 16.25 -2.74
C GLU A 56 -12.95 15.22 -1.79
N GLN A 57 -13.42 14.09 -2.29
CA GLN A 57 -13.91 13.00 -1.42
C GLN A 57 -12.78 12.34 -0.65
N VAL A 58 -11.60 12.18 -1.27
CA VAL A 58 -10.40 11.66 -0.59
C VAL A 58 -9.90 12.67 0.44
N ASP A 59 -9.80 13.96 0.07
CA ASP A 59 -9.42 15.04 1.00
C ASP A 59 -10.35 15.13 2.20
N ARG A 60 -11.67 15.04 1.97
CA ARG A 60 -12.65 14.98 3.07
C ARG A 60 -12.48 13.76 3.98
N ALA A 61 -12.07 12.61 3.43
CA ALA A 61 -11.81 11.43 4.25
C ALA A 61 -10.59 11.64 5.17
N PHE A 62 -9.55 12.32 4.69
CA PHE A 62 -8.43 12.77 5.53
C PHE A 62 -8.87 13.79 6.58
N ALA A 63 -9.58 14.83 6.18
CA ALA A 63 -10.02 15.90 7.09
C ALA A 63 -10.91 15.39 8.21
N ARG A 64 -11.71 14.35 7.95
CA ARG A 64 -12.55 13.68 8.95
C ARG A 64 -11.81 12.66 9.81
N GLY A 65 -10.52 12.44 9.55
CA GLY A 65 -9.74 11.42 10.23
C GLY A 65 -10.21 9.99 9.97
N SER A 66 -10.99 9.71 8.90
CA SER A 66 -11.44 8.35 8.58
C SER A 66 -10.37 7.52 7.85
N ILE A 67 -9.40 8.19 7.25
CA ILE A 67 -8.16 7.63 6.73
C ILE A 67 -6.97 8.45 7.25
N VAL A 68 -5.84 7.79 7.43
CA VAL A 68 -4.61 8.41 7.94
C VAL A 68 -3.42 8.06 7.04
N ASN A 69 -2.44 8.97 6.97
CA ASN A 69 -1.17 8.73 6.27
C ASN A 69 -0.06 8.54 7.29
N ALA A 70 0.54 7.38 7.32
CA ALA A 70 1.56 7.02 8.30
C ALA A 70 2.61 6.07 7.71
N SER A 71 3.76 5.98 8.39
CA SER A 71 4.76 4.94 8.09
C SER A 71 4.30 3.60 8.66
N THR A 72 4.02 2.63 7.78
CA THR A 72 3.46 1.33 8.15
C THR A 72 4.30 0.17 7.60
N PHE A 73 3.81 -0.57 6.64
CA PHE A 73 4.46 -1.75 6.06
C PHE A 73 5.82 -1.41 5.44
N ARG A 74 6.82 -2.25 5.67
CA ARG A 74 8.20 -2.06 5.16
C ARG A 74 8.79 -0.67 5.48
N THR A 75 8.26 0.01 6.51
CA THR A 75 8.65 1.39 6.88
C THR A 75 8.41 2.44 5.78
N THR A 76 7.50 2.17 4.85
CA THR A 76 7.06 3.13 3.83
C THR A 76 5.74 3.80 4.21
N LEU A 77 5.48 4.95 3.59
CA LEU A 77 4.24 5.69 3.83
C LEU A 77 3.05 4.99 3.18
N HIS A 78 1.97 4.84 3.94
CA HIS A 78 0.70 4.33 3.44
C HIS A 78 -0.47 5.17 3.94
N VAL A 79 -1.47 5.28 3.11
CA VAL A 79 -2.81 5.70 3.53
C VAL A 79 -3.55 4.46 4.02
N THR A 80 -3.97 4.44 5.28
CA THR A 80 -4.71 3.33 5.90
C THR A 80 -6.04 3.84 6.48
N ALA A 81 -7.02 2.96 6.65
CA ALA A 81 -8.21 3.30 7.40
C ALA A 81 -7.85 3.57 8.87
N ALA A 82 -8.37 4.65 9.45
CA ALA A 82 -8.05 5.02 10.83
C ALA A 82 -8.34 3.91 11.84
N ALA A 83 -9.44 3.17 11.64
CA ALA A 83 -9.80 2.03 12.49
C ALA A 83 -8.82 0.83 12.40
N GLN A 84 -8.01 0.75 11.35
CA GLN A 84 -7.00 -0.31 11.19
C GLN A 84 -5.60 0.13 11.65
N TYR A 85 -5.36 1.43 11.67
CA TYR A 85 -4.04 1.97 11.97
C TYR A 85 -3.47 1.51 13.32
N PRO A 86 -4.23 1.47 14.45
CA PRO A 86 -3.70 1.00 15.73
C PRO A 86 -3.13 -0.41 15.68
N PHE A 87 -3.78 -1.33 14.96
CA PHE A 87 -3.31 -2.71 14.78
C PHE A 87 -2.04 -2.78 13.91
N ILE A 88 -1.98 -2.00 12.85
CA ILE A 88 -0.79 -1.92 11.99
C ILE A 88 0.38 -1.32 12.78
N ALA A 89 0.14 -0.28 13.56
CA ALA A 89 1.15 0.36 14.42
C ALA A 89 1.67 -0.59 15.49
N ALA A 90 0.79 -1.30 16.21
CA ALA A 90 1.16 -2.27 17.24
C ALA A 90 2.05 -3.38 16.68
N ALA A 91 1.62 -4.02 15.60
CA ALA A 91 2.38 -5.10 14.95
C ALA A 91 3.74 -4.63 14.41
N LYS A 92 3.81 -3.40 13.88
CA LYS A 92 5.07 -2.79 13.41
C LYS A 92 6.01 -2.48 14.56
N ILE A 93 5.51 -1.87 15.65
CA ILE A 93 6.33 -1.45 16.79
C ILE A 93 6.96 -2.67 17.47
N ASP A 94 6.23 -3.77 17.61
CA ASP A 94 6.77 -5.01 18.18
C ASP A 94 8.03 -5.48 17.42
N LYS A 95 7.99 -5.42 16.09
CA LYS A 95 9.15 -5.73 15.25
C LYS A 95 10.33 -4.78 15.53
N GLU A 96 10.07 -3.49 15.67
CA GLU A 96 11.11 -2.48 15.83
C GLU A 96 11.62 -2.38 17.30
N ARG A 97 10.84 -2.80 18.29
CA ARG A 97 11.20 -2.77 19.72
C ARG A 97 12.52 -3.48 19.99
N VAL A 98 12.72 -4.66 19.43
CA VAL A 98 13.99 -5.42 19.59
C VAL A 98 15.17 -4.65 18.97
N ARG A 99 14.95 -3.97 17.87
CA ARG A 99 16.01 -3.22 17.20
C ARG A 99 16.40 -1.97 17.96
N ILE A 100 15.43 -1.26 18.53
CA ILE A 100 15.67 -0.07 19.35
C ILE A 100 16.39 -0.46 20.66
N ALA A 101 16.01 -1.56 21.28
CA ALA A 101 16.69 -2.06 22.47
C ALA A 101 18.19 -2.36 22.21
N ASN A 102 18.52 -2.86 21.00
CA ASN A 102 19.92 -3.09 20.59
C ASN A 102 20.73 -1.79 20.41
N LEU A 103 20.07 -0.64 20.27
CA LEU A 103 20.71 0.68 20.26
C LEU A 103 20.86 1.26 21.69
N GLY A 104 20.47 0.51 22.72
CA GLY A 104 20.48 0.99 24.11
C GLY A 104 19.40 2.05 24.41
N VAL A 105 18.38 2.16 23.55
CA VAL A 105 17.33 3.17 23.66
C VAL A 105 16.09 2.57 24.34
N ASP A 106 15.67 3.21 25.44
CA ASP A 106 14.37 2.95 26.03
C ASP A 106 13.26 3.60 25.19
N LEU A 107 12.35 2.77 24.66
CA LEU A 107 11.31 3.22 23.75
C LEU A 107 10.33 4.20 24.40
N ASP A 108 10.00 4.00 25.67
CA ASP A 108 9.01 4.81 26.38
C ASP A 108 9.58 6.20 26.67
N SER A 109 10.83 6.30 27.14
CA SER A 109 11.54 7.56 27.30
C SER A 109 11.74 8.27 25.96
N PHE A 110 12.09 7.54 24.90
CA PHE A 110 12.23 8.11 23.56
C PHE A 110 10.91 8.67 23.05
N ARG A 111 9.81 7.95 23.27
CA ARG A 111 8.45 8.40 22.91
C ARG A 111 8.03 9.64 23.70
N ALA A 112 8.38 9.71 24.98
CA ALA A 112 8.04 10.84 25.87
C ALA A 112 8.75 12.14 25.48
N ALA A 113 9.86 12.07 24.77
CA ALA A 113 10.60 13.27 24.30
C ALA A 113 9.86 14.08 23.24
N PHE A 114 8.84 13.51 22.58
CA PHE A 114 8.09 14.20 21.54
C PHE A 114 6.89 14.93 22.12
N PRO A 115 6.60 16.17 21.68
CA PRO A 115 5.40 16.90 22.09
C PRO A 115 4.15 16.33 21.42
N ASP A 116 2.99 16.78 21.86
CA ASP A 116 1.70 16.41 21.26
C ASP A 116 1.33 17.29 20.07
N GLU A 117 2.02 18.41 19.88
CA GLU A 117 1.82 19.33 18.77
C GLU A 117 2.38 18.76 17.46
N PRO A 118 1.79 19.16 16.31
CA PRO A 118 2.30 18.76 15.00
C PRO A 118 3.70 19.25 14.72
N LEU A 119 4.59 18.36 14.31
CA LEU A 119 5.97 18.66 13.96
C LEU A 119 6.23 18.47 12.47
N SER A 120 7.07 19.33 11.90
CA SER A 120 7.64 19.09 10.57
C SER A 120 8.59 17.88 10.59
N GLY A 121 8.84 17.26 9.44
CA GLY A 121 9.80 16.16 9.36
C GLY A 121 11.22 16.55 9.80
N ALA A 122 11.62 17.81 9.67
CA ALA A 122 12.90 18.31 10.17
C ALA A 122 12.87 18.38 11.72
N ALA A 123 11.82 18.97 12.29
CA ALA A 123 11.67 19.08 13.74
C ALA A 123 11.56 17.69 14.41
N ILE A 124 10.91 16.72 13.79
CA ILE A 124 10.88 15.32 14.29
C ILE A 124 12.29 14.74 14.38
N ARG A 125 13.13 14.95 13.35
CA ARG A 125 14.52 14.46 13.37
C ARG A 125 15.36 15.18 14.45
N GLU A 126 15.18 16.49 14.61
CA GLU A 126 15.87 17.27 15.62
C GLU A 126 15.53 16.81 17.04
N VAL A 127 14.24 16.61 17.36
CA VAL A 127 13.82 16.07 18.65
C VAL A 127 14.40 14.68 18.87
N ALA A 128 14.37 13.82 17.85
CA ALA A 128 14.92 12.47 17.93
C ALA A 128 16.44 12.48 18.17
N ALA A 129 17.20 13.30 17.44
CA ALA A 129 18.64 13.43 17.59
C ALA A 129 19.01 13.87 19.01
N ARG A 130 18.32 14.87 19.54
CA ARG A 130 18.50 15.37 20.91
C ARG A 130 18.17 14.28 21.96
N ALA A 131 17.06 13.58 21.79
CA ALA A 131 16.63 12.53 22.71
C ALA A 131 17.57 11.30 22.72
N LEU A 132 18.22 11.02 21.60
CA LEU A 132 19.18 9.94 21.44
C LEU A 132 20.62 10.36 21.76
N GLY A 133 20.90 11.65 21.90
CA GLY A 133 22.26 12.17 22.11
C GLY A 133 23.20 11.92 20.92
N THR A 134 22.67 11.85 19.69
CA THR A 134 23.45 11.59 18.47
C THR A 134 22.92 12.38 17.28
N GLU A 135 23.84 12.83 16.43
CA GLU A 135 23.52 13.47 15.14
C GLU A 135 23.61 12.49 13.96
N ASP A 136 23.95 11.21 14.22
CA ASP A 136 24.00 10.20 13.15
C ASP A 136 22.62 9.99 12.55
N GLU A 137 22.45 10.48 11.31
CA GLU A 137 21.19 10.47 10.59
C GLU A 137 20.61 9.05 10.45
N TRP A 138 21.47 8.05 10.36
CA TRP A 138 21.07 6.66 10.22
C TRP A 138 20.42 6.13 11.50
N THR A 139 21.07 6.36 12.63
CA THR A 139 20.56 5.99 13.97
C THR A 139 19.25 6.70 14.27
N VAL A 140 19.17 8.01 14.01
CA VAL A 140 17.96 8.81 14.17
C VAL A 140 16.83 8.30 13.31
N ALA A 141 17.06 8.12 12.01
CA ALA A 141 16.03 7.59 11.09
C ALA A 141 15.59 6.17 11.47
N PHE A 142 16.50 5.39 11.99
CA PHE A 142 16.23 4.02 12.40
C PHE A 142 15.37 3.96 13.68
N ALA A 143 15.69 4.76 14.69
CA ALA A 143 14.91 4.86 15.90
C ALA A 143 13.48 5.39 15.66
N LEU A 144 13.33 6.39 14.78
CA LEU A 144 12.03 6.95 14.41
C LEU A 144 11.08 5.91 13.79
N ARG A 145 11.59 4.79 13.24
CA ARG A 145 10.72 3.71 12.70
C ARG A 145 9.86 3.05 13.76
N ALA A 146 10.28 3.06 15.02
CA ALA A 146 9.51 2.50 16.12
C ALA A 146 8.39 3.42 16.63
N LEU A 147 8.36 4.68 16.21
CA LEU A 147 7.34 5.62 16.65
C LEU A 147 6.18 5.69 15.64
N PRO A 148 4.93 5.68 16.12
CA PRO A 148 3.74 5.71 15.29
C PRO A 148 3.33 7.14 14.94
N PHE A 149 4.09 7.82 14.09
CA PHE A 149 3.72 9.13 13.58
C PHE A 149 2.62 9.05 12.53
N VAL A 150 1.62 9.91 12.67
CA VAL A 150 0.53 10.12 11.72
C VAL A 150 0.64 11.52 11.14
N ARG A 151 0.64 11.62 9.82
CA ARG A 151 0.66 12.90 9.11
C ARG A 151 -0.72 13.55 9.19
N LEU A 152 -0.73 14.86 9.34
CA LEU A 152 -1.93 15.66 9.23
C LEU A 152 -2.54 15.56 7.81
N PRO A 153 -3.82 15.89 7.64
CA PRO A 153 -4.42 15.98 6.32
C PRO A 153 -3.60 16.87 5.38
N PRO A 154 -3.47 16.50 4.10
CA PRO A 154 -2.80 17.35 3.13
C PRO A 154 -3.58 18.66 2.95
N VAL A 155 -2.87 19.76 2.76
CA VAL A 155 -3.43 21.09 2.51
C VAL A 155 -2.91 21.67 1.19
N GLY A 156 -3.71 22.56 0.59
CA GLY A 156 -3.37 23.20 -0.68
C GLY A 156 -3.91 22.45 -1.91
N PRO A 157 -3.59 22.92 -3.11
CA PRO A 157 -4.12 22.34 -4.33
C PRO A 157 -3.50 20.97 -4.62
N TRP A 158 -4.31 20.06 -5.16
CA TRP A 158 -3.84 18.79 -5.66
C TRP A 158 -3.04 18.95 -6.98
N PRO A 159 -1.94 18.22 -7.22
CA PRO A 159 -1.33 17.24 -6.32
C PRO A 159 -0.55 17.90 -5.18
N HIS A 160 -0.75 17.42 -3.96
CA HIS A 160 -0.10 17.96 -2.77
C HIS A 160 1.42 17.71 -2.84
N THR A 161 2.21 18.77 -2.96
CA THR A 161 3.67 18.68 -3.16
C THR A 161 4.48 18.79 -1.87
N LYS A 162 3.92 19.39 -0.83
CA LYS A 162 4.59 19.55 0.46
C LYS A 162 4.15 18.46 1.43
N PRO A 163 5.08 17.75 2.08
CA PRO A 163 4.73 16.79 3.11
C PRO A 163 4.10 17.55 4.30
N PRO A 164 2.90 17.15 4.75
CA PRO A 164 2.27 17.77 5.91
C PRO A 164 3.05 17.43 7.19
N PRO A 165 2.91 18.25 8.26
CA PRO A 165 3.40 17.92 9.59
C PRO A 165 2.81 16.60 10.08
N ALA A 166 3.44 16.00 11.10
CA ALA A 166 2.95 14.79 11.72
C ALA A 166 2.86 14.94 13.23
N VAL A 167 1.95 14.19 13.82
CA VAL A 167 1.78 14.04 15.28
C VAL A 167 2.12 12.62 15.68
N LEU A 168 2.61 12.45 16.89
CA LEU A 168 2.80 11.13 17.47
C LEU A 168 1.43 10.57 17.92
N TYR A 169 1.08 9.38 17.43
CA TYR A 169 -0.14 8.69 17.85
C TYR A 169 -0.03 8.27 19.32
N ARG A 170 -0.93 8.73 20.17
CA ARG A 170 -0.89 8.56 21.62
C ARG A 170 -1.88 7.55 22.17
N ASP A 171 -2.96 7.27 21.42
CA ASP A 171 -3.97 6.33 21.91
C ASP A 171 -3.36 4.97 22.22
N PRO A 172 -3.92 4.22 23.16
CA PRO A 172 -3.47 2.87 23.49
C PRO A 172 -3.45 1.96 22.27
N LEU A 173 -2.38 1.22 22.11
CA LEU A 173 -2.23 0.23 21.06
C LEU A 173 -2.70 -1.14 21.56
N PRO A 174 -3.34 -1.95 20.69
CA PRO A 174 -3.73 -3.31 21.04
C PRO A 174 -2.52 -4.21 21.27
N ASP A 175 -2.76 -5.42 21.80
CA ASP A 175 -1.74 -6.45 21.89
C ASP A 175 -1.08 -6.71 20.53
N ALA A 176 0.23 -6.81 20.50
CA ALA A 176 0.99 -6.90 19.25
C ALA A 176 0.78 -8.23 18.51
N GLY A 177 0.58 -9.33 19.25
CA GLY A 177 0.28 -10.64 18.67
C GLY A 177 -1.09 -10.66 18.03
N GLU A 178 -2.13 -10.19 18.74
CA GLU A 178 -3.48 -10.04 18.22
C GLU A 178 -3.49 -9.09 17.00
N ALA A 179 -2.80 -7.97 17.10
CA ALA A 179 -2.65 -7.01 16.02
C ALA A 179 -2.01 -7.64 14.78
N THR A 180 -0.97 -8.44 14.94
CA THR A 180 -0.32 -9.14 13.83
C THR A 180 -1.26 -10.13 13.17
N ILE A 181 -1.99 -10.93 13.94
CA ILE A 181 -2.99 -11.86 13.41
C ILE A 181 -4.04 -11.12 12.58
N ARG A 182 -4.56 -10.02 13.11
CA ARG A 182 -5.55 -9.20 12.41
C ARG A 182 -5.02 -8.61 11.11
N VAL A 183 -3.79 -8.10 11.10
CA VAL A 183 -3.15 -7.51 9.92
C VAL A 183 -2.89 -8.58 8.85
N VAL A 184 -2.36 -9.75 9.22
CA VAL A 184 -2.11 -10.86 8.29
C VAL A 184 -3.43 -11.36 7.66
N ARG A 185 -4.48 -11.52 8.46
CA ARG A 185 -5.81 -11.91 7.94
C ARG A 185 -6.37 -10.85 6.99
N ALA A 186 -6.21 -9.57 7.30
CA ALA A 186 -6.62 -8.49 6.40
C ALA A 186 -5.82 -8.51 5.08
N TYR A 187 -4.50 -8.73 5.13
CA TYR A 187 -3.68 -8.92 3.95
C TYR A 187 -4.18 -10.10 3.10
N LEU A 188 -4.40 -11.27 3.69
CA LEU A 188 -4.89 -12.45 2.97
C LEU A 188 -6.28 -12.20 2.36
N ALA A 189 -7.16 -11.49 3.04
CA ALA A 189 -8.48 -11.12 2.49
C ALA A 189 -8.37 -10.19 1.28
N ALA A 190 -7.37 -9.31 1.24
CA ALA A 190 -7.16 -8.33 0.17
C ALA A 190 -6.32 -8.86 -1.00
N TYR A 191 -5.29 -9.67 -0.71
CA TYR A 191 -4.26 -10.08 -1.68
C TYR A 191 -4.12 -11.59 -1.83
N GLY A 192 -4.77 -12.37 -0.97
CA GLY A 192 -4.73 -13.83 -1.03
C GLY A 192 -5.43 -14.41 -2.27
N PRO A 193 -5.27 -15.72 -2.48
CA PRO A 193 -4.36 -16.61 -1.76
C PRO A 193 -2.91 -16.18 -1.91
N ALA A 194 -2.10 -16.32 -0.86
CA ALA A 194 -0.73 -15.86 -0.84
C ALA A 194 0.19 -16.84 -0.10
N THR A 195 1.46 -16.87 -0.46
CA THR A 195 2.47 -17.65 0.24
C THR A 195 2.91 -16.96 1.53
N ARG A 196 3.58 -17.70 2.42
CA ARG A 196 4.22 -17.12 3.61
C ARG A 196 5.19 -16.00 3.24
N ASP A 197 5.96 -16.19 2.18
CA ASP A 197 6.96 -15.24 1.70
C ASP A 197 6.30 -13.95 1.16
N ASP A 198 5.11 -14.05 0.57
CA ASP A 198 4.33 -12.89 0.15
C ASP A 198 3.88 -12.05 1.35
N VAL A 199 3.36 -12.73 2.40
CA VAL A 199 2.96 -12.07 3.65
C VAL A 199 4.14 -11.34 4.29
N GLU A 200 5.28 -12.01 4.43
CA GLU A 200 6.51 -11.43 4.97
C GLU A 200 6.96 -10.22 4.15
N GLN A 201 7.03 -10.36 2.83
CA GLN A 201 7.44 -9.29 1.93
C GLN A 201 6.53 -8.07 2.01
N TYR A 202 5.20 -8.27 1.99
CA TYR A 202 4.26 -7.15 2.03
C TYR A 202 4.28 -6.43 3.37
N THR A 203 4.16 -7.18 4.46
CA THR A 203 4.07 -6.61 5.81
C THR A 203 5.43 -6.11 6.32
N GLY A 204 6.51 -6.77 5.90
CA GLY A 204 7.84 -6.63 6.47
C GLY A 204 7.93 -7.22 7.88
N PHE A 205 6.97 -8.01 8.32
CA PHE A 205 7.00 -8.72 9.60
C PHE A 205 7.91 -9.96 9.49
N ARG A 206 8.46 -10.40 10.59
CA ARG A 206 9.30 -11.61 10.62
C ARG A 206 8.43 -12.86 10.57
N ILE A 207 8.96 -13.96 10.03
CA ILE A 207 8.26 -15.26 9.95
C ILE A 207 7.67 -15.66 11.30
N ARG A 208 8.42 -15.55 12.39
CA ARG A 208 7.96 -15.88 13.75
C ARG A 208 6.72 -15.07 14.20
N GLN A 209 6.55 -13.84 13.70
CA GLN A 209 5.39 -13.01 14.04
C GLN A 209 4.16 -13.43 13.23
N ILE A 210 4.33 -13.81 11.96
CA ILE A 210 3.21 -14.14 11.08
C ILE A 210 2.74 -15.60 11.23
N THR A 211 3.59 -16.50 11.71
CA THR A 211 3.28 -17.94 11.86
C THR A 211 1.98 -18.18 12.63
N PRO A 212 1.74 -17.59 13.80
CA PRO A 212 0.49 -17.82 14.54
C PRO A 212 -0.78 -17.39 13.77
N ALA A 213 -0.67 -16.44 12.86
CA ALA A 213 -1.78 -16.02 12.02
C ALA A 213 -2.02 -17.01 10.87
N LEU A 214 -0.94 -17.56 10.29
CA LEU A 214 -1.02 -18.53 9.20
C LEU A 214 -1.58 -19.88 9.66
N GLU A 215 -1.33 -20.28 10.89
CA GLU A 215 -1.90 -21.49 11.51
C GLU A 215 -3.42 -21.40 11.72
N GLN A 216 -4.00 -20.21 11.73
CA GLN A 216 -5.43 -19.95 11.93
C GLN A 216 -6.22 -19.75 10.63
N VAL A 217 -5.62 -19.96 9.48
CA VAL A 217 -6.25 -19.78 8.17
C VAL A 217 -6.14 -21.05 7.35
N ARG A 218 -6.87 -21.10 6.22
CA ARG A 218 -6.80 -22.23 5.30
C ARG A 218 -5.44 -22.26 4.60
N ALA A 219 -4.80 -23.42 4.59
CA ALA A 219 -3.62 -23.69 3.77
C ALA A 219 -3.92 -24.74 2.70
N PHE A 220 -3.34 -24.62 1.51
CA PHE A 220 -3.45 -25.58 0.42
C PHE A 220 -2.27 -25.48 -0.54
N GLU A 221 -1.99 -26.55 -1.26
CA GLU A 221 -0.95 -26.58 -2.28
C GLU A 221 -1.42 -25.93 -3.59
N GLY A 222 -0.60 -25.05 -4.15
CA GLY A 222 -0.82 -24.41 -5.43
C GLY A 222 -0.34 -25.23 -6.62
N PHE A 223 -0.57 -24.73 -7.84
CA PHE A 223 -0.15 -25.36 -9.10
C PHE A 223 1.37 -25.46 -9.28
N ASP A 224 2.12 -24.65 -8.53
CA ASP A 224 3.57 -24.53 -8.51
C ASP A 224 4.24 -25.31 -7.37
N GLY A 225 3.45 -26.10 -6.61
CA GLY A 225 3.91 -26.85 -5.45
C GLY A 225 4.16 -26.01 -4.19
N LEU A 226 3.84 -24.73 -4.22
CA LEU A 226 3.97 -23.86 -3.05
C LEU A 226 2.72 -23.95 -2.16
N THR A 227 2.92 -23.76 -0.85
CA THR A 227 1.81 -23.62 0.10
C THR A 227 1.24 -22.20 0.07
N TYR A 228 -0.04 -22.11 -0.27
CA TYR A 228 -0.82 -20.89 -0.23
C TYR A 228 -1.73 -20.85 1.01
N TYR A 229 -1.90 -19.65 1.53
CA TYR A 229 -2.75 -19.34 2.68
C TYR A 229 -3.87 -18.42 2.26
N ASP A 230 -5.07 -18.64 2.80
CA ASP A 230 -6.21 -17.78 2.53
C ASP A 230 -7.20 -17.76 3.71
N VAL A 231 -7.92 -16.65 3.84
CA VAL A 231 -8.99 -16.57 4.85
C VAL A 231 -10.19 -17.45 4.43
N PRO A 232 -10.87 -18.09 5.38
CA PRO A 232 -12.04 -18.90 5.06
C PRO A 232 -13.10 -18.10 4.29
N ARG A 233 -13.72 -18.73 3.28
CA ARG A 233 -14.81 -18.17 2.48
C ARG A 233 -14.45 -16.88 1.73
N ALA A 234 -13.17 -16.60 1.52
CA ALA A 234 -12.75 -15.48 0.69
C ALA A 234 -13.27 -15.66 -0.77
N PRO A 235 -13.72 -14.60 -1.42
CA PRO A 235 -14.19 -14.70 -2.80
C PRO A 235 -13.05 -15.11 -3.75
N VAL A 236 -13.37 -16.03 -4.66
CA VAL A 236 -12.48 -16.52 -5.72
C VAL A 236 -13.14 -16.21 -7.06
N ALA A 237 -12.36 -15.82 -8.05
CA ALA A 237 -12.83 -15.59 -9.41
C ALA A 237 -12.32 -16.68 -10.36
N ASP A 238 -13.17 -17.06 -11.28
CA ASP A 238 -12.84 -17.95 -12.38
C ASP A 238 -11.85 -17.29 -13.35
N GLU A 239 -10.95 -18.07 -13.96
CA GLU A 239 -9.93 -17.58 -14.89
C GLU A 239 -10.49 -16.90 -16.15
N HIS A 240 -11.71 -17.27 -16.55
CA HIS A 240 -12.38 -16.74 -17.76
C HIS A 240 -13.10 -15.40 -17.50
N VAL A 241 -13.21 -14.94 -16.26
CA VAL A 241 -13.80 -13.63 -15.96
C VAL A 241 -13.05 -12.53 -16.71
N PRO A 242 -13.71 -11.69 -17.53
CA PRO A 242 -13.05 -10.61 -18.23
C PRO A 242 -12.44 -9.59 -17.27
N ALA A 243 -11.22 -9.15 -17.55
CA ALA A 243 -10.56 -8.10 -16.80
C ALA A 243 -10.42 -6.84 -17.67
N PRO A 244 -11.09 -5.74 -17.30
CA PRO A 244 -11.04 -4.49 -18.08
C PRO A 244 -9.68 -3.82 -17.94
N VAL A 245 -9.39 -2.91 -18.85
CA VAL A 245 -8.22 -2.02 -18.74
C VAL A 245 -8.32 -1.20 -17.45
N ARG A 246 -7.21 -1.11 -16.73
CA ARG A 246 -7.06 -0.25 -15.52
C ARG A 246 -5.76 0.50 -15.57
N PHE A 247 -5.80 1.80 -15.33
CA PHE A 247 -4.62 2.61 -15.09
C PHE A 247 -4.29 2.61 -13.60
N LEU A 248 -3.09 2.19 -13.26
CA LEU A 248 -2.59 2.03 -11.90
C LEU A 248 -1.47 3.05 -11.62
N PRO A 249 -1.45 3.67 -10.44
CA PRO A 249 -0.38 4.61 -10.09
C PRO A 249 0.93 3.91 -9.81
N ALA A 250 2.00 4.69 -9.74
CA ALA A 250 3.26 4.25 -9.15
C ALA A 250 3.02 3.73 -7.72
N PHE A 251 3.70 2.65 -7.36
CA PHE A 251 3.57 1.97 -6.07
C PHE A 251 2.16 1.41 -5.79
N ASP A 252 1.34 1.15 -6.81
CA ASP A 252 0.07 0.47 -6.55
C ASP A 252 0.31 -0.85 -5.81
N SER A 253 -0.49 -1.08 -4.78
CA SER A 253 -0.27 -2.21 -3.87
C SER A 253 -0.33 -3.57 -4.56
N ILE A 254 -1.12 -3.73 -5.64
CA ILE A 254 -1.19 -5.03 -6.35
C ILE A 254 0.11 -5.41 -7.05
N ILE A 255 0.92 -4.42 -7.46
CA ILE A 255 2.23 -4.66 -8.09
C ILE A 255 3.27 -5.08 -7.06
N LEU A 256 3.06 -4.69 -5.79
CA LEU A 256 4.00 -4.86 -4.70
C LEU A 256 3.60 -5.97 -3.71
N ALA A 257 2.39 -6.52 -3.84
CA ALA A 257 1.79 -7.38 -2.83
C ALA A 257 2.43 -8.77 -2.72
N HIS A 258 3.04 -9.26 -3.78
CA HIS A 258 3.60 -10.60 -3.87
C HIS A 258 5.09 -10.57 -4.18
N ARG A 259 5.80 -11.57 -3.69
CA ARG A 259 7.23 -11.75 -3.99
C ARG A 259 7.43 -12.12 -5.45
N ASP A 260 6.67 -13.10 -5.92
CA ASP A 260 6.52 -13.36 -7.33
C ASP A 260 5.47 -12.42 -7.94
N ARG A 261 5.92 -11.56 -8.83
CA ARG A 261 5.09 -10.54 -9.48
C ARG A 261 4.38 -11.02 -10.72
N ALA A 262 4.65 -12.24 -11.20
CA ALA A 262 4.09 -12.80 -12.42
C ALA A 262 2.55 -12.80 -12.42
N ARG A 263 1.96 -12.80 -11.22
CA ARG A 263 0.51 -12.68 -11.04
C ARG A 263 -0.09 -11.42 -11.69
N ILE A 264 0.67 -10.33 -11.77
CA ILE A 264 0.24 -9.02 -12.32
C ILE A 264 1.21 -8.47 -13.35
N VAL A 265 2.51 -8.63 -13.15
CA VAL A 265 3.54 -8.10 -14.03
C VAL A 265 4.20 -9.26 -14.77
N PRO A 266 3.99 -9.39 -16.09
CA PRO A 266 4.70 -10.38 -16.89
C PRO A 266 6.22 -10.31 -16.65
N PRO A 267 6.93 -11.46 -16.55
CA PRO A 267 8.35 -11.50 -16.19
C PRO A 267 9.22 -10.59 -17.07
N GLU A 268 8.93 -10.50 -18.36
CA GLU A 268 9.63 -9.67 -19.34
C GLU A 268 9.52 -8.17 -19.08
N TYR A 269 8.50 -7.73 -18.31
CA TYR A 269 8.29 -6.31 -18.02
C TYR A 269 8.75 -5.90 -16.61
N VAL A 270 9.21 -6.84 -15.78
CA VAL A 270 9.61 -6.54 -14.39
C VAL A 270 10.70 -5.46 -14.34
N GLU A 271 11.77 -5.60 -15.13
CA GLU A 271 12.86 -4.61 -15.17
C GLU A 271 12.42 -3.24 -15.73
N THR A 272 11.40 -3.23 -16.60
CA THR A 272 10.83 -2.00 -17.17
C THR A 272 9.96 -1.26 -16.16
N VAL A 273 9.21 -2.00 -15.33
CA VAL A 273 8.28 -1.45 -14.32
C VAL A 273 9.00 -1.00 -13.06
N PHE A 274 10.01 -1.77 -12.61
CA PHE A 274 10.72 -1.54 -11.35
C PHE A 274 12.11 -0.96 -11.58
N ASN A 275 12.36 0.23 -11.07
CA ASN A 275 13.71 0.78 -11.03
C ASN A 275 14.40 0.38 -9.71
N LYS A 276 15.32 -0.59 -9.79
CA LYS A 276 16.05 -1.10 -8.63
C LYS A 276 17.01 -0.08 -8.02
N LYS A 277 17.51 0.89 -8.80
CA LYS A 277 18.51 1.87 -8.34
C LYS A 277 17.94 2.87 -7.32
N ASN A 278 16.70 3.29 -7.53
CA ASN A 278 16.03 4.27 -6.67
C ASN A 278 14.75 3.72 -6.01
N ALA A 279 14.53 2.41 -6.08
CA ALA A 279 13.38 1.71 -5.51
C ALA A 279 12.02 2.33 -5.91
N THR A 280 11.87 2.76 -7.17
CA THR A 280 10.63 3.33 -7.70
C THR A 280 9.94 2.39 -8.67
N THR A 281 8.63 2.62 -8.89
CA THR A 281 7.86 1.93 -9.93
C THR A 281 7.27 2.94 -10.90
N LYS A 282 7.05 2.54 -12.14
CA LYS A 282 6.27 3.35 -13.10
C LYS A 282 4.78 3.34 -12.72
N ASN A 283 4.03 4.38 -13.16
CA ASN A 283 2.60 4.21 -13.31
C ASN A 283 2.38 3.24 -14.49
N THR A 284 1.47 2.29 -14.33
CA THR A 284 1.24 1.24 -15.32
C THR A 284 -0.23 1.18 -15.74
N PHE A 285 -0.52 0.50 -16.82
CA PHE A 285 -1.88 0.06 -17.12
C PHE A 285 -1.92 -1.43 -17.39
N THR A 286 -3.07 -2.03 -17.10
CA THR A 286 -3.30 -3.45 -17.33
C THR A 286 -4.21 -3.67 -18.53
N VAL A 287 -3.94 -4.75 -19.25
CA VAL A 287 -4.79 -5.30 -20.31
C VAL A 287 -5.07 -6.76 -19.94
N ASP A 288 -6.31 -7.16 -19.96
CA ASP A 288 -6.73 -8.51 -19.55
C ASP A 288 -6.12 -8.91 -18.19
N GLY A 289 -6.02 -7.96 -17.27
CA GLY A 289 -5.54 -8.17 -15.90
C GLY A 289 -4.02 -8.17 -15.69
N PHE A 290 -3.23 -8.07 -16.75
CA PHE A 290 -1.77 -8.04 -16.66
C PHE A 290 -1.20 -6.69 -17.11
N VAL A 291 -0.11 -6.26 -16.52
CA VAL A 291 0.58 -5.03 -16.92
C VAL A 291 1.02 -5.14 -18.39
N ALA A 292 0.59 -4.15 -19.19
CA ALA A 292 0.84 -4.11 -20.62
C ALA A 292 1.51 -2.80 -21.08
N GLY A 293 1.74 -1.86 -20.19
CA GLY A 293 2.38 -0.59 -20.53
C GLY A 293 2.49 0.36 -19.35
N ALA A 294 3.04 1.52 -19.62
CA ALA A 294 3.21 2.61 -18.67
C ALA A 294 2.47 3.86 -19.11
N TRP A 295 2.21 4.74 -18.15
CA TRP A 295 1.68 6.07 -18.41
C TRP A 295 2.36 7.13 -17.57
N ARG A 296 2.32 8.38 -18.01
CA ARG A 296 2.78 9.54 -17.25
C ARG A 296 2.00 10.79 -17.63
N ILE A 297 1.99 11.75 -16.73
CA ILE A 297 1.47 13.09 -16.98
C ILE A 297 2.64 14.05 -16.98
N GLU A 298 2.79 14.77 -18.07
CA GLU A 298 3.81 15.79 -18.27
C GLU A 298 3.19 17.03 -18.88
N LYS A 299 3.44 18.21 -18.30
CA LYS A 299 2.90 19.49 -18.81
C LYS A 299 1.39 19.41 -19.12
N ARG A 300 0.63 18.80 -18.22
CA ARG A 300 -0.84 18.57 -18.36
C ARG A 300 -1.24 17.70 -19.56
N LYS A 301 -0.36 16.84 -20.06
CA LYS A 301 -0.67 15.87 -21.13
C LYS A 301 -0.46 14.46 -20.59
N LEU A 302 -1.39 13.58 -20.91
CA LEU A 302 -1.27 12.14 -20.63
C LEU A 302 -0.51 11.48 -21.79
N PHE A 303 0.57 10.80 -21.44
CA PHE A 303 1.32 9.92 -22.34
C PHE A 303 1.08 8.47 -21.92
N VAL A 304 0.74 7.64 -22.90
CA VAL A 304 0.48 6.21 -22.71
C VAL A 304 1.42 5.43 -23.63
N GLU A 305 2.21 4.52 -23.05
CA GLU A 305 3.26 3.78 -23.74
C GLU A 305 3.03 2.27 -23.53
N PRO A 306 2.40 1.57 -24.49
CA PRO A 306 2.35 0.11 -24.48
C PRO A 306 3.75 -0.50 -24.59
N PHE A 307 4.02 -1.58 -23.83
CA PHE A 307 5.30 -2.29 -23.91
C PHE A 307 5.42 -3.20 -25.14
N ALA A 308 4.27 -3.54 -25.76
CA ALA A 308 4.18 -4.26 -27.03
C ALA A 308 2.97 -3.74 -27.82
N PRO A 309 2.91 -3.99 -29.14
CA PRO A 309 1.75 -3.62 -29.97
C PRO A 309 0.46 -4.25 -29.41
N LEU A 310 -0.58 -3.43 -29.23
CA LEU A 310 -1.88 -3.89 -28.74
C LEU A 310 -2.85 -4.13 -29.91
N PRO A 311 -3.65 -5.22 -29.87
CA PRO A 311 -4.81 -5.40 -30.76
C PRO A 311 -5.77 -4.21 -30.69
N LEU A 312 -6.51 -3.96 -31.78
CA LEU A 312 -7.39 -2.80 -31.91
C LEU A 312 -8.43 -2.69 -30.78
N LYS A 313 -8.98 -3.83 -30.34
CA LYS A 313 -9.90 -3.89 -29.19
C LYS A 313 -9.27 -3.22 -27.96
N TRP A 314 -8.09 -3.66 -27.59
CA TRP A 314 -7.42 -3.18 -26.39
C TRP A 314 -6.94 -1.73 -26.51
N ARG A 315 -6.52 -1.30 -27.71
CA ARG A 315 -6.21 0.13 -27.93
C ARG A 315 -7.39 1.02 -27.61
N ARG A 316 -8.59 0.67 -28.12
CA ARG A 316 -9.82 1.44 -27.86
C ARG A 316 -10.16 1.48 -26.35
N GLU A 317 -9.99 0.37 -25.63
CA GLU A 317 -10.24 0.34 -24.17
C GLU A 317 -9.20 1.16 -23.41
N VAL A 318 -7.93 1.12 -23.80
CA VAL A 318 -6.86 1.95 -23.22
C VAL A 318 -7.13 3.43 -23.46
N ASP A 319 -7.53 3.81 -24.65
CA ASP A 319 -7.88 5.20 -24.98
C ASP A 319 -9.07 5.68 -24.15
N ALA A 320 -10.13 4.89 -24.06
CA ALA A 320 -11.32 5.22 -23.27
C ALA A 320 -11.01 5.37 -21.77
N GLU A 321 -10.20 4.48 -21.21
CA GLU A 321 -9.80 4.58 -19.81
C GLU A 321 -8.82 5.75 -19.59
N GLY A 322 -7.97 6.05 -20.58
CA GLY A 322 -7.11 7.23 -20.59
C GLY A 322 -7.89 8.55 -20.55
N GLU A 323 -9.00 8.67 -21.32
CA GLU A 323 -9.88 9.83 -21.26
C GLU A 323 -10.52 10.01 -19.88
N ARG A 324 -10.92 8.91 -19.23
CA ARG A 324 -11.43 8.96 -17.85
C ARG A 324 -10.36 9.44 -16.88
N LEU A 325 -9.10 9.05 -17.07
CA LEU A 325 -7.99 9.53 -16.25
C LEU A 325 -7.70 11.01 -16.48
N ARG A 326 -7.77 11.50 -17.74
CA ARG A 326 -7.66 12.93 -18.04
C ARG A 326 -8.73 13.74 -17.33
N ALA A 327 -9.98 13.27 -17.37
CA ALA A 327 -11.08 13.92 -16.66
C ALA A 327 -10.83 13.98 -15.14
N PHE A 328 -10.31 12.88 -14.54
CA PHE A 328 -9.95 12.87 -13.12
C PHE A 328 -8.84 13.87 -12.78
N TYR A 329 -7.85 14.03 -13.65
CA TYR A 329 -6.77 15.02 -13.48
C TYR A 329 -7.19 16.45 -13.87
N ALA A 330 -8.32 16.65 -14.54
CA ALA A 330 -8.76 17.92 -15.14
C ALA A 330 -7.74 18.48 -16.16
N ILE A 331 -7.29 17.61 -17.08
CA ILE A 331 -6.31 17.93 -18.14
C ILE A 331 -6.82 17.50 -19.51
#